data_3f6d00992d53aeda5a1e64906a19e048
#
_entry.id   3f6d00992d53aeda5a1e64906a19e048
#
_cell.length_a   1.000
_cell.length_b   1.000
_cell.length_c   1.000
_cell.angle_alpha   90.00
_cell.angle_beta   90.00
_cell.angle_gamma   90.00
#
_symmetry.space_group_name_H-M   'P 1'
#
loop_
_entity.id
_entity.type
_entity.pdbx_description
1 polymer ?
#
loop_
_entity_poly.entity_id
_entity_poly.type
_entity_poly.pdbx_seq_one_letter_code
_entity_poly.pdbx_strand_id
1 'polypeptide(L)'
;TVHLAQAKCYAYIWALKNKLKDISVQVTYVNLESEEIKRFSELYTFGELEQWYTELMDKMFMWVKLALEHSKERNSSIENLEFPYSYRKGQKDMAACVYNTIKNGEHLFVQAPTGIGKTMAAIFPTVKSFATGLTEKLFYLTAKTIAKSVAVNAFAVLRDKGLYFKTVIITAKEKACPLDEMNCDPEKCPYAKGHYDRVNNALYEMVKNENVIDRDCVAGYAERYKVCPFELSLDASLFADGIICDYNYVFDPRVNLKRFFAKDDGQAGKYVFLVDEAHNLVDRASSMYSAVLIKEDFLEAKKIIKNYSVKTTRAIDRCNREFLALKRQLVGLDYMELASIGDLEFALMNLYSALETFLEDHRHIKERKEVMEFYFKINTFLNIRDLVDENYVIYDELLSDGRFMVKLYCIKPSANLSLCMSRGIATVFFSATILPVKYYKEMLSDSESDRAIYIPSPFDREKRRILLGRDVTTRYNRRNKNEYLHIFEYIRKIVDAHKGNYMVFV
;
A
#
# COMPACT_ATOMS: atom_id res chain seq x y z
N THR A 1 12.14 -18.16 -22.26
CA THR A 1 12.44 -17.32 -21.07
C THR A 1 12.51 -15.86 -21.49
N VAL A 2 12.33 -14.92 -20.56
CA VAL A 2 12.42 -13.46 -20.80
C VAL A 2 13.80 -13.08 -21.34
N HIS A 3 14.86 -13.66 -20.79
CA HIS A 3 16.23 -13.43 -21.23
C HIS A 3 16.48 -13.83 -22.69
N LEU A 4 15.92 -14.95 -23.12
CA LEU A 4 16.01 -15.38 -24.52
C LEU A 4 15.23 -14.45 -25.44
N ALA A 5 14.04 -13.99 -25.03
CA ALA A 5 13.25 -13.03 -25.79
C ALA A 5 14.00 -11.69 -25.96
N GLN A 6 14.62 -11.19 -24.89
CA GLN A 6 15.47 -10.00 -24.93
C GLN A 6 16.66 -10.17 -25.89
N ALA A 7 17.35 -11.31 -25.79
CA ALA A 7 18.48 -11.62 -26.67
C ALA A 7 18.05 -11.72 -28.15
N LYS A 8 16.89 -12.30 -28.44
CA LYS A 8 16.31 -12.35 -29.81
C LYS A 8 15.97 -10.94 -30.32
N CYS A 9 15.43 -10.03 -29.49
CA CYS A 9 15.18 -8.65 -29.89
C CYS A 9 16.47 -7.94 -30.29
N TYR A 10 17.53 -8.08 -29.50
CA TYR A 10 18.84 -7.51 -29.84
C TYR A 10 19.42 -8.13 -31.11
N ALA A 11 19.31 -9.45 -31.28
CA ALA A 11 19.77 -10.13 -32.46
C ALA A 11 19.03 -9.67 -33.72
N TYR A 12 17.70 -9.52 -33.66
CA TYR A 12 16.90 -9.00 -34.78
C TYR A 12 17.36 -7.57 -35.17
N ILE A 13 17.44 -6.68 -34.22
CA ILE A 13 17.83 -5.26 -34.45
C ILE A 13 19.24 -5.22 -35.06
N TRP A 14 20.16 -6.03 -34.52
CA TRP A 14 21.55 -6.07 -35.00
C TRP A 14 21.65 -6.65 -36.40
N ALA A 15 20.95 -7.76 -36.67
CA ALA A 15 20.91 -8.41 -37.98
C ALA A 15 20.30 -7.49 -39.04
N LEU A 16 19.21 -6.79 -38.71
CA LEU A 16 18.57 -5.80 -39.58
C LEU A 16 19.53 -4.67 -39.95
N LYS A 17 20.21 -4.07 -38.94
CA LYS A 17 21.16 -2.97 -39.12
C LYS A 17 22.36 -3.38 -40.00
N ASN A 18 22.87 -4.59 -39.82
CA ASN A 18 24.08 -5.07 -40.48
C ASN A 18 23.80 -5.95 -41.70
N LYS A 19 22.52 -6.13 -42.07
CA LYS A 19 22.08 -6.96 -43.22
C LYS A 19 22.60 -8.40 -43.16
N LEU A 20 22.59 -8.98 -41.93
CA LEU A 20 23.05 -10.37 -41.74
C LEU A 20 21.94 -11.33 -42.14
N LYS A 21 22.34 -12.47 -42.70
CA LYS A 21 21.40 -13.55 -43.06
C LYS A 21 21.08 -14.44 -41.85
N ASP A 22 22.07 -14.64 -41.01
CA ASP A 22 22.01 -15.49 -39.83
C ASP A 22 22.75 -14.83 -38.67
N ILE A 23 22.36 -15.12 -37.42
CA ILE A 23 23.00 -14.64 -36.20
C ILE A 23 22.87 -15.67 -35.09
N SER A 24 23.96 -15.89 -34.37
CA SER A 24 23.95 -16.77 -33.19
C SER A 24 23.52 -15.95 -31.96
N VAL A 25 22.55 -16.48 -31.22
CA VAL A 25 22.05 -15.92 -29.97
C VAL A 25 22.51 -16.80 -28.83
N GLN A 26 23.22 -16.21 -27.86
CA GLN A 26 23.66 -16.93 -26.67
C GLN A 26 23.14 -16.30 -25.42
N VAL A 27 22.54 -17.09 -24.52
CA VAL A 27 22.21 -16.71 -23.16
C VAL A 27 23.13 -17.46 -22.21
N THR A 28 23.83 -16.76 -21.36
CA THR A 28 24.76 -17.33 -20.37
C THR A 28 24.19 -17.12 -18.97
N TYR A 29 24.05 -18.19 -18.21
CA TYR A 29 23.72 -18.15 -16.78
C TYR A 29 24.96 -18.50 -15.98
N VAL A 30 25.23 -17.72 -14.95
CA VAL A 30 26.31 -17.94 -13.99
C VAL A 30 25.68 -18.12 -12.62
N ASN A 31 25.99 -19.23 -11.95
CA ASN A 31 25.64 -19.40 -10.55
C ASN A 31 26.67 -18.61 -9.71
N LEU A 32 26.23 -17.64 -8.94
CA LEU A 32 27.11 -16.75 -8.16
C LEU A 32 27.81 -17.46 -6.97
N GLU A 33 27.26 -18.58 -6.52
CA GLU A 33 27.85 -19.33 -5.40
C GLU A 33 28.85 -20.41 -5.86
N SER A 34 28.47 -21.18 -6.91
CA SER A 34 29.30 -22.27 -7.42
C SER A 34 30.18 -21.88 -8.59
N GLU A 35 30.06 -20.65 -9.11
CA GLU A 35 30.69 -20.15 -10.34
C GLU A 35 30.40 -21.02 -11.59
N GLU A 36 29.43 -21.92 -11.50
CA GLU A 36 29.04 -22.76 -12.60
C GLU A 36 28.42 -21.95 -13.73
N ILE A 37 28.94 -22.12 -14.96
CA ILE A 37 28.48 -21.38 -16.12
C ILE A 37 27.71 -22.32 -17.05
N LYS A 38 26.44 -21.99 -17.35
CA LYS A 38 25.63 -22.67 -18.37
C LYS A 38 25.37 -21.72 -19.54
N ARG A 39 25.72 -22.18 -20.77
CA ARG A 39 25.51 -21.42 -22.00
C ARG A 39 24.51 -22.16 -22.89
N PHE A 40 23.55 -21.39 -23.39
CA PHE A 40 22.54 -21.85 -24.35
C PHE A 40 22.72 -21.01 -25.61
N SER A 41 23.19 -21.64 -26.69
CA SER A 41 23.44 -20.95 -27.96
C SER A 41 22.58 -21.59 -29.05
N GLU A 42 21.96 -20.75 -29.87
CA GLU A 42 21.10 -21.15 -30.97
C GLU A 42 21.33 -20.21 -32.16
N LEU A 43 21.38 -20.77 -33.35
CA LEU A 43 21.54 -20.04 -34.61
C LEU A 43 20.14 -19.74 -35.16
N TYR A 44 19.88 -18.48 -35.47
CA TYR A 44 18.63 -18.03 -36.09
C TYR A 44 18.92 -17.37 -37.44
N THR A 45 18.08 -17.67 -38.41
CA THR A 45 18.03 -16.89 -39.64
C THR A 45 17.34 -15.55 -39.41
N PHE A 46 17.67 -14.58 -40.27
CA PHE A 46 17.00 -13.26 -40.20
C PHE A 46 15.46 -13.40 -40.33
N GLY A 47 14.99 -14.27 -41.27
CA GLY A 47 13.56 -14.48 -41.47
C GLY A 47 12.83 -15.06 -40.24
N GLU A 48 13.45 -16.00 -39.51
CA GLU A 48 12.88 -16.53 -38.26
C GLU A 48 12.79 -15.45 -37.17
N LEU A 49 13.82 -14.61 -37.04
CA LEU A 49 13.81 -13.51 -36.09
C LEU A 49 12.80 -12.42 -36.48
N GLU A 50 12.68 -12.10 -37.77
CA GLU A 50 11.71 -11.11 -38.28
C GLU A 50 10.29 -11.59 -38.05
N GLN A 51 9.96 -12.84 -38.36
CA GLN A 51 8.64 -13.39 -38.07
C GLN A 51 8.33 -13.35 -36.57
N TRP A 52 9.25 -13.86 -35.75
CA TRP A 52 9.07 -13.86 -34.29
C TRP A 52 8.92 -12.46 -33.72
N TYR A 53 9.71 -11.49 -34.21
CA TYR A 53 9.65 -10.08 -33.75
C TYR A 53 8.34 -9.43 -34.17
N THR A 54 7.89 -9.68 -35.41
CA THR A 54 6.59 -9.15 -35.88
C THR A 54 5.44 -9.69 -35.06
N GLU A 55 5.40 -10.99 -34.76
CA GLU A 55 4.37 -11.60 -33.91
C GLU A 55 4.39 -10.98 -32.47
N LEU A 56 5.58 -10.67 -31.94
CA LEU A 56 5.74 -10.03 -30.65
C LEU A 56 5.20 -8.57 -30.71
N MET A 57 5.53 -7.83 -31.76
CA MET A 57 5.06 -6.45 -31.98
C MET A 57 3.55 -6.39 -32.19
N ASP A 58 2.96 -7.33 -32.91
CA ASP A 58 1.50 -7.38 -33.09
C ASP A 58 0.77 -7.56 -31.76
N LYS A 59 1.29 -8.46 -30.89
CA LYS A 59 0.76 -8.62 -29.53
C LYS A 59 0.91 -7.35 -28.69
N MET A 60 2.04 -6.67 -28.78
CA MET A 60 2.28 -5.41 -28.06
C MET A 60 1.43 -4.27 -28.61
N PHE A 61 1.23 -4.22 -29.93
CA PHE A 61 0.47 -3.18 -30.59
C PHE A 61 -0.99 -3.14 -30.12
N MET A 62 -1.62 -4.26 -29.82
CA MET A 62 -2.96 -4.31 -29.24
C MET A 62 -3.06 -3.52 -27.93
N TRP A 63 -2.05 -3.68 -27.06
CA TRP A 63 -2.00 -2.96 -25.78
C TRP A 63 -1.76 -1.46 -25.94
N VAL A 64 -0.83 -1.09 -26.82
CA VAL A 64 -0.52 0.31 -27.12
C VAL A 64 -1.74 1.00 -27.73
N LYS A 65 -2.42 0.35 -28.68
CA LYS A 65 -3.65 0.86 -29.29
C LYS A 65 -4.73 1.09 -28.24
N LEU A 66 -4.99 0.08 -27.38
CA LEU A 66 -5.96 0.17 -26.30
C LEU A 66 -5.67 1.35 -25.37
N ALA A 67 -4.41 1.53 -24.96
CA ALA A 67 -3.98 2.62 -24.07
C ALA A 67 -4.13 4.01 -24.73
N LEU A 68 -3.80 4.13 -26.02
CA LEU A 68 -3.94 5.39 -26.77
C LEU A 68 -5.40 5.77 -27.00
N GLU A 69 -6.25 4.81 -27.41
CA GLU A 69 -7.69 5.03 -27.58
C GLU A 69 -8.34 5.43 -26.26
N HIS A 70 -8.03 4.70 -25.19
CA HIS A 70 -8.50 5.04 -23.83
C HIS A 70 -8.09 6.45 -23.41
N SER A 71 -6.82 6.80 -23.58
CA SER A 71 -6.32 8.13 -23.19
C SER A 71 -7.00 9.26 -23.98
N LYS A 72 -7.25 9.05 -25.27
CA LYS A 72 -7.94 10.01 -26.12
C LYS A 72 -9.40 10.22 -25.70
N GLU A 73 -10.14 9.12 -25.49
CA GLU A 73 -11.55 9.18 -25.07
C GLU A 73 -11.66 9.78 -23.66
N ARG A 74 -10.79 9.38 -22.72
CA ARG A 74 -10.71 9.95 -21.39
C ARG A 74 -10.53 11.47 -21.44
N ASN A 75 -9.50 11.94 -22.14
CA ASN A 75 -9.18 13.36 -22.17
C ASN A 75 -10.33 14.18 -22.80
N SER A 76 -10.92 13.68 -23.89
CA SER A 76 -12.09 14.31 -24.50
C SER A 76 -13.29 14.39 -23.55
N SER A 77 -13.54 13.33 -22.79
CA SER A 77 -14.64 13.33 -21.79
C SER A 77 -14.41 14.31 -20.64
N ILE A 78 -13.14 14.55 -20.28
CA ILE A 78 -12.76 15.47 -19.18
C ILE A 78 -12.89 16.94 -19.62
N GLU A 79 -12.61 17.30 -20.86
CA GLU A 79 -12.62 18.69 -21.32
C GLU A 79 -13.95 19.38 -20.99
N ASN A 80 -15.07 18.73 -21.31
CA ASN A 80 -16.44 19.26 -21.11
C ASN A 80 -17.07 18.89 -19.77
N LEU A 81 -16.32 18.18 -18.89
CA LEU A 81 -16.85 17.74 -17.61
C LEU A 81 -17.03 18.93 -16.66
N GLU A 82 -18.23 19.16 -16.19
CA GLU A 82 -18.54 20.16 -15.17
C GLU A 82 -18.64 19.55 -13.79
N PHE A 83 -18.50 20.39 -12.75
CA PHE A 83 -18.67 19.95 -11.37
C PHE A 83 -20.15 19.50 -11.18
N PRO A 84 -20.40 18.29 -10.65
CA PRO A 84 -21.71 17.65 -10.75
C PRO A 84 -22.79 18.28 -9.85
N TYR A 85 -22.44 19.20 -8.97
CA TYR A 85 -23.33 19.82 -7.98
C TYR A 85 -23.16 21.33 -7.94
N SER A 86 -24.12 22.03 -7.32
CA SER A 86 -23.88 23.40 -6.88
C SER A 86 -22.81 23.44 -5.80
N TYR A 87 -21.80 24.28 -5.96
CA TYR A 87 -20.74 24.39 -4.98
C TYR A 87 -21.25 24.85 -3.63
N ARG A 88 -20.86 24.17 -2.58
CA ARG A 88 -21.04 24.60 -1.20
C ARG A 88 -20.00 25.66 -0.84
N LYS A 89 -20.26 26.47 0.20
CA LYS A 89 -19.33 27.48 0.69
C LYS A 89 -17.96 26.84 0.99
N GLY A 90 -16.89 27.38 0.44
CA GLY A 90 -15.51 26.88 0.56
C GLY A 90 -15.16 25.65 -0.28
N GLN A 91 -16.12 24.95 -0.87
CA GLN A 91 -15.86 23.76 -1.68
C GLN A 91 -15.13 24.11 -2.99
N LYS A 92 -15.49 25.23 -3.63
CA LYS A 92 -14.84 25.74 -4.83
C LYS A 92 -13.40 26.14 -4.55
N ASP A 93 -13.15 26.78 -3.40
CA ASP A 93 -11.82 27.20 -2.97
C ASP A 93 -10.92 25.96 -2.73
N MET A 94 -11.47 24.94 -2.07
CA MET A 94 -10.76 23.65 -1.91
C MET A 94 -10.38 23.04 -3.26
N ALA A 95 -11.32 22.95 -4.20
CA ALA A 95 -11.07 22.38 -5.51
C ALA A 95 -9.99 23.16 -6.28
N ALA A 96 -10.02 24.50 -6.22
CA ALA A 96 -9.00 25.36 -6.81
C ALA A 96 -7.61 25.16 -6.17
N CYS A 97 -7.55 25.06 -4.83
CA CYS A 97 -6.30 24.78 -4.13
C CYS A 97 -5.74 23.41 -4.52
N VAL A 98 -6.56 22.36 -4.61
CA VAL A 98 -6.12 21.03 -5.04
C VAL A 98 -5.54 21.08 -6.46
N TYR A 99 -6.22 21.73 -7.41
CA TYR A 99 -5.72 21.85 -8.78
C TYR A 99 -4.37 22.61 -8.85
N ASN A 100 -4.27 23.72 -8.11
CA ASN A 100 -3.03 24.51 -8.07
C ASN A 100 -1.88 23.73 -7.42
N THR A 101 -2.15 22.93 -6.38
CA THR A 101 -1.17 22.05 -5.76
C THR A 101 -0.62 21.03 -6.78
N ILE A 102 -1.49 20.42 -7.58
CA ILE A 102 -1.08 19.48 -8.64
C ILE A 102 -0.25 20.21 -9.71
N LYS A 103 -0.69 21.41 -10.13
CA LYS A 103 0.01 22.20 -11.13
C LYS A 103 1.41 22.62 -10.69
N ASN A 104 1.58 22.91 -9.41
CA ASN A 104 2.86 23.37 -8.85
C ASN A 104 3.78 22.21 -8.40
N GLY A 105 3.27 20.98 -8.30
CA GLY A 105 4.05 19.87 -7.78
C GLY A 105 4.31 19.98 -6.27
N GLU A 106 3.29 20.30 -5.48
CA GLU A 106 3.40 20.60 -4.05
C GLU A 106 2.58 19.60 -3.20
N HIS A 107 2.63 19.77 -1.87
CA HIS A 107 1.77 19.07 -0.93
C HIS A 107 0.79 20.04 -0.26
N LEU A 108 -0.44 19.55 -0.01
CA LEU A 108 -1.53 20.35 0.55
C LEU A 108 -2.19 19.65 1.72
N PHE A 109 -2.32 20.34 2.84
CA PHE A 109 -3.08 19.90 4.00
C PHE A 109 -4.41 20.65 4.05
N VAL A 110 -5.53 19.91 4.02
CA VAL A 110 -6.88 20.48 3.99
C VAL A 110 -7.64 20.09 5.24
N GLN A 111 -7.87 21.04 6.12
CA GLN A 111 -8.86 20.87 7.16
C GLN A 111 -10.23 21.31 6.60
N ALA A 112 -11.14 20.35 6.44
CA ALA A 112 -12.47 20.62 5.94
C ALA A 112 -13.52 19.79 6.70
N PRO A 113 -14.57 20.40 7.24
CA PRO A 113 -15.55 19.72 8.07
C PRO A 113 -16.32 18.65 7.27
N THR A 114 -16.97 17.74 8.02
CA THR A 114 -17.89 16.77 7.41
C THR A 114 -19.05 17.48 6.70
N GLY A 115 -19.58 16.84 5.66
CA GLY A 115 -20.73 17.39 4.92
C GLY A 115 -20.41 18.43 3.84
N ILE A 116 -19.17 18.91 3.72
CA ILE A 116 -18.79 19.84 2.66
C ILE A 116 -18.60 19.19 1.28
N GLY A 117 -18.47 17.86 1.24
CA GLY A 117 -18.19 17.14 -0.02
C GLY A 117 -16.70 17.12 -0.37
N LYS A 118 -15.83 16.90 0.62
CA LYS A 118 -14.36 16.82 0.47
C LYS A 118 -13.91 15.91 -0.68
N THR A 119 -14.47 14.71 -0.73
CA THR A 119 -14.11 13.69 -1.72
C THR A 119 -14.27 14.20 -3.14
N MET A 120 -15.43 14.80 -3.46
CA MET A 120 -15.67 15.35 -4.79
C MET A 120 -14.79 16.59 -5.08
N ALA A 121 -14.56 17.44 -4.04
CA ALA A 121 -13.69 18.61 -4.16
C ALA A 121 -12.20 18.26 -4.32
N ALA A 122 -11.79 17.04 -3.97
CA ALA A 122 -10.45 16.52 -4.23
C ALA A 122 -10.37 15.75 -5.55
N ILE A 123 -11.33 14.85 -5.83
CA ILE A 123 -11.33 14.00 -7.03
C ILE A 123 -11.53 14.84 -8.32
N PHE A 124 -12.52 15.74 -8.35
CA PHE A 124 -12.86 16.47 -9.56
C PHE A 124 -11.69 17.29 -10.14
N PRO A 125 -11.00 18.15 -9.37
CA PRO A 125 -9.86 18.90 -9.89
C PRO A 125 -8.69 17.99 -10.29
N THR A 126 -8.49 16.86 -9.59
CA THR A 126 -7.48 15.87 -9.97
C THR A 126 -7.86 15.21 -11.31
N VAL A 127 -9.11 14.85 -11.54
CA VAL A 127 -9.58 14.35 -12.85
C VAL A 127 -9.33 15.39 -13.93
N LYS A 128 -9.63 16.67 -13.68
CA LYS A 128 -9.37 17.75 -14.66
C LYS A 128 -7.90 17.88 -15.04
N SER A 129 -6.97 17.55 -14.14
CA SER A 129 -5.53 17.62 -14.42
C SER A 129 -5.01 16.56 -15.40
N PHE A 130 -5.79 15.50 -15.68
CA PHE A 130 -5.44 14.51 -16.70
C PHE A 130 -5.52 15.09 -18.12
N ALA A 131 -6.55 15.88 -18.43
CA ALA A 131 -6.72 16.48 -19.76
C ALA A 131 -5.59 17.48 -20.09
N THR A 132 -4.98 18.07 -19.09
CA THR A 132 -3.83 18.98 -19.27
C THR A 132 -2.47 18.26 -19.26
N GLY A 133 -2.45 16.93 -19.13
CA GLY A 133 -1.24 16.13 -19.10
C GLY A 133 -0.39 16.28 -17.83
N LEU A 134 -0.93 16.94 -16.80
CA LEU A 134 -0.26 17.09 -15.50
C LEU A 134 -0.26 15.76 -14.72
N THR A 135 -1.33 14.97 -14.85
CA THR A 135 -1.52 13.73 -14.09
C THR A 135 -1.70 12.53 -15.03
N GLU A 136 -1.10 11.41 -14.69
CA GLU A 136 -1.25 10.12 -15.37
C GLU A 136 -1.98 9.08 -14.51
N LYS A 137 -1.82 9.14 -13.18
CA LYS A 137 -2.46 8.25 -12.22
C LYS A 137 -2.94 9.01 -11.00
N LEU A 138 -4.13 8.66 -10.54
CA LEU A 138 -4.69 9.11 -9.27
C LEU A 138 -4.72 7.95 -8.29
N PHE A 139 -4.07 8.09 -7.14
CA PHE A 139 -4.20 7.16 -6.01
C PHE A 139 -5.11 7.78 -4.96
N TYR A 140 -6.28 7.20 -4.76
CA TYR A 140 -7.17 7.56 -3.66
C TYR A 140 -6.94 6.62 -2.48
N LEU A 141 -6.40 7.16 -1.40
CA LEU A 141 -5.86 6.40 -0.28
C LEU A 141 -6.74 6.56 0.95
N THR A 142 -7.17 5.44 1.53
CA THR A 142 -7.98 5.46 2.75
C THR A 142 -7.90 4.14 3.51
N ALA A 143 -7.88 4.20 4.84
CA ALA A 143 -7.86 3.01 5.70
C ALA A 143 -9.25 2.36 5.91
N LYS A 144 -10.34 3.07 5.59
CA LYS A 144 -11.72 2.63 5.93
C LYS A 144 -12.50 2.19 4.71
N THR A 145 -13.19 1.06 4.82
CA THR A 145 -14.06 0.52 3.75
C THR A 145 -15.16 1.50 3.35
N ILE A 146 -15.77 2.22 4.33
CA ILE A 146 -16.80 3.23 4.07
C ILE A 146 -16.24 4.39 3.22
N ALA A 147 -15.03 4.85 3.49
CA ALA A 147 -14.42 5.92 2.70
C ALA A 147 -14.09 5.48 1.26
N LYS A 148 -13.76 4.18 1.05
CA LYS A 148 -13.65 3.60 -0.31
C LYS A 148 -14.95 3.72 -1.08
N SER A 149 -16.10 3.37 -0.46
CA SER A 149 -17.40 3.47 -1.12
C SER A 149 -17.79 4.91 -1.47
N VAL A 150 -17.39 5.90 -0.66
CA VAL A 150 -17.60 7.31 -0.97
C VAL A 150 -16.81 7.75 -2.21
N ALA A 151 -15.56 7.29 -2.36
CA ALA A 151 -14.77 7.57 -3.55
C ALA A 151 -15.35 6.89 -4.80
N VAL A 152 -15.77 5.62 -4.69
CA VAL A 152 -16.43 4.88 -5.78
C VAL A 152 -17.69 5.61 -6.25
N ASN A 153 -18.53 6.06 -5.31
CA ASN A 153 -19.73 6.83 -5.61
C ASN A 153 -19.41 8.18 -6.25
N ALA A 154 -18.33 8.86 -5.84
CA ALA A 154 -17.92 10.10 -6.48
C ALA A 154 -17.54 9.88 -7.95
N PHE A 155 -16.80 8.83 -8.27
CA PHE A 155 -16.51 8.48 -9.66
C PHE A 155 -17.76 8.03 -10.41
N ALA A 156 -18.71 7.32 -9.81
CA ALA A 156 -19.97 6.95 -10.44
C ALA A 156 -20.76 8.20 -10.85
N VAL A 157 -20.90 9.17 -9.96
CA VAL A 157 -21.57 10.46 -10.28
C VAL A 157 -20.88 11.20 -11.42
N LEU A 158 -19.56 11.18 -11.50
CA LEU A 158 -18.83 11.81 -12.61
C LEU A 158 -19.05 11.04 -13.93
N ARG A 159 -19.12 9.70 -13.89
CA ARG A 159 -19.46 8.87 -15.07
C ARG A 159 -20.88 9.15 -15.57
N ASP A 160 -21.84 9.32 -14.67
CA ASP A 160 -23.21 9.72 -15.03
C ASP A 160 -23.27 11.10 -15.72
N LYS A 161 -22.24 11.93 -15.52
CA LYS A 161 -22.03 13.21 -16.20
C LYS A 161 -21.16 13.10 -17.47
N GLY A 162 -20.87 11.89 -17.92
CA GLY A 162 -20.14 11.62 -19.17
C GLY A 162 -18.63 11.41 -19.02
N LEU A 163 -18.10 11.31 -17.80
CA LEU A 163 -16.69 11.00 -17.60
C LEU A 163 -16.36 9.57 -18.05
N TYR A 164 -15.45 9.44 -18.99
CA TYR A 164 -14.80 8.16 -19.34
C TYR A 164 -13.49 8.03 -18.56
N PHE A 165 -13.51 7.21 -17.51
CA PHE A 165 -12.39 7.12 -16.57
C PHE A 165 -12.39 5.74 -15.91
N LYS A 166 -11.27 5.05 -16.03
CA LYS A 166 -11.11 3.70 -15.53
C LYS A 166 -10.62 3.71 -14.09
N THR A 167 -11.34 3.02 -13.22
CA THR A 167 -10.96 2.89 -11.80
C THR A 167 -10.78 1.45 -11.39
N VAL A 168 -9.74 1.17 -10.60
CA VAL A 168 -9.52 -0.12 -9.95
C VAL A 168 -9.59 0.04 -8.42
N ILE A 169 -10.24 -0.93 -7.77
CA ILE A 169 -10.35 -0.98 -6.31
C ILE A 169 -9.52 -2.16 -5.81
N ILE A 170 -8.37 -1.88 -5.23
CA ILE A 170 -7.50 -2.94 -4.72
C ILE A 170 -8.04 -3.48 -3.41
N THR A 171 -8.28 -4.76 -3.40
CA THR A 171 -8.73 -5.55 -2.24
C THR A 171 -7.54 -6.33 -1.68
N ALA A 172 -7.42 -6.40 -0.35
CA ALA A 172 -6.37 -7.17 0.30
C ALA A 172 -6.40 -8.65 -0.13
N LYS A 173 -5.21 -9.26 -0.24
CA LYS A 173 -5.02 -10.60 -0.79
C LYS A 173 -5.90 -11.65 -0.12
N GLU A 174 -6.00 -11.58 1.21
CA GLU A 174 -6.80 -12.50 2.02
C GLU A 174 -8.31 -12.40 1.71
N LYS A 175 -8.78 -11.20 1.33
CA LYS A 175 -10.19 -10.95 0.97
C LYS A 175 -10.47 -11.21 -0.51
N ALA A 176 -9.46 -11.13 -1.35
CA ALA A 176 -9.58 -11.38 -2.78
C ALA A 176 -9.43 -12.88 -3.12
N CYS A 177 -8.73 -13.65 -2.30
CA CYS A 177 -8.50 -15.07 -2.51
C CYS A 177 -9.83 -15.86 -2.45
N PRO A 178 -10.15 -16.68 -3.45
CA PRO A 178 -11.36 -17.48 -3.46
C PRO A 178 -11.23 -18.80 -2.68
N LEU A 179 -10.03 -19.12 -2.17
CA LEU A 179 -9.78 -20.33 -1.39
C LEU A 179 -10.07 -20.09 0.10
N ASP A 180 -10.65 -21.05 0.79
CA ASP A 180 -10.90 -21.00 2.23
C ASP A 180 -9.61 -20.83 3.04
N GLU A 181 -8.55 -21.52 2.63
CA GLU A 181 -7.21 -21.33 3.14
C GLU A 181 -6.30 -20.80 2.03
N MET A 182 -5.71 -19.64 2.27
CA MET A 182 -4.78 -19.02 1.32
C MET A 182 -3.47 -19.82 1.23
N ASN A 183 -3.28 -20.47 0.08
CA ASN A 183 -2.04 -21.15 -0.25
C ASN A 183 -1.64 -20.77 -1.69
N CYS A 184 -0.52 -20.06 -1.83
CA CYS A 184 -0.08 -19.55 -3.13
C CYS A 184 0.93 -20.46 -3.83
N ASP A 185 1.13 -21.68 -3.35
CA ASP A 185 1.94 -22.69 -3.99
C ASP A 185 1.28 -23.13 -5.34
N PRO A 186 1.96 -22.98 -6.49
CA PRO A 186 1.40 -23.37 -7.79
C PRO A 186 1.00 -24.85 -7.89
N GLU A 187 1.55 -25.73 -7.05
CA GLU A 187 1.15 -27.14 -7.01
C GLU A 187 -0.21 -27.35 -6.31
N LYS A 188 -0.59 -26.43 -5.43
CA LYS A 188 -1.79 -26.52 -4.59
C LYS A 188 -2.88 -25.50 -4.98
N CYS A 189 -2.49 -24.36 -5.54
CA CYS A 189 -3.41 -23.31 -5.94
C CYS A 189 -3.74 -23.36 -7.43
N PRO A 190 -4.97 -23.67 -7.84
CA PRO A 190 -5.37 -23.73 -9.25
C PRO A 190 -5.30 -22.36 -9.94
N TYR A 191 -5.37 -21.27 -9.19
CA TYR A 191 -5.27 -19.91 -9.72
C TYR A 191 -3.81 -19.44 -9.88
N ALA A 192 -2.87 -20.00 -9.10
CA ALA A 192 -1.44 -19.73 -9.25
C ALA A 192 -0.81 -20.59 -10.35
N LYS A 193 -1.27 -21.84 -10.50
CA LYS A 193 -0.77 -22.77 -11.51
C LYS A 193 -1.07 -22.25 -12.92
N GLY A 194 -0.03 -21.97 -13.71
CA GLY A 194 -0.14 -21.43 -15.07
C GLY A 194 -0.77 -20.02 -15.13
N HIS A 195 -0.71 -19.24 -14.06
CA HIS A 195 -1.21 -17.86 -14.01
C HIS A 195 -0.64 -17.01 -15.12
N TYR A 196 0.68 -17.02 -15.29
CA TYR A 196 1.38 -16.18 -16.28
C TYR A 196 1.08 -16.55 -17.74
N ASP A 197 0.59 -17.75 -18.00
CA ASP A 197 0.20 -18.17 -19.35
C ASP A 197 -1.17 -17.60 -19.77
N ARG A 198 -2.01 -17.27 -18.77
CA ARG A 198 -3.42 -16.89 -19.00
C ARG A 198 -3.76 -15.45 -18.60
N VAL A 199 -2.94 -14.84 -17.72
CA VAL A 199 -3.25 -13.53 -17.15
C VAL A 199 -3.38 -12.43 -18.21
N ASN A 200 -2.57 -12.45 -19.26
CA ASN A 200 -2.62 -11.43 -20.31
C ASN A 200 -3.97 -11.40 -21.05
N ASN A 201 -4.57 -12.55 -21.32
CA ASN A 201 -5.88 -12.62 -21.96
C ASN A 201 -6.99 -12.13 -21.03
N ALA A 202 -6.95 -12.56 -19.75
CA ALA A 202 -7.90 -12.09 -18.73
C ALA A 202 -7.81 -10.58 -18.53
N LEU A 203 -6.59 -10.07 -18.43
CA LEU A 203 -6.32 -8.64 -18.23
C LEU A 203 -6.78 -7.83 -19.43
N TYR A 204 -6.43 -8.24 -20.66
CA TYR A 204 -6.82 -7.52 -21.88
C TYR A 204 -8.33 -7.42 -22.01
N GLU A 205 -9.05 -8.53 -21.84
CA GLU A 205 -10.51 -8.54 -21.94
C GLU A 205 -11.16 -7.67 -20.86
N MET A 206 -10.70 -7.79 -19.61
CA MET A 206 -11.21 -7.00 -18.50
C MET A 206 -10.95 -5.50 -18.70
N VAL A 207 -9.73 -5.10 -19.03
CA VAL A 207 -9.37 -3.69 -19.21
C VAL A 207 -10.08 -3.08 -20.43
N LYS A 208 -10.34 -3.87 -21.49
CA LYS A 208 -11.07 -3.42 -22.68
C LYS A 208 -12.55 -3.15 -22.39
N ASN A 209 -13.18 -4.01 -21.57
CA ASN A 209 -14.63 -3.99 -21.41
C ASN A 209 -15.11 -3.22 -20.17
N GLU A 210 -14.24 -3.05 -19.14
CA GLU A 210 -14.66 -2.54 -17.85
C GLU A 210 -14.04 -1.17 -17.54
N ASN A 211 -14.87 -0.26 -17.03
CA ASN A 211 -14.44 1.04 -16.50
C ASN A 211 -14.41 1.07 -14.97
N VAL A 212 -15.05 0.10 -14.31
CA VAL A 212 -15.02 -0.10 -12.86
C VAL A 212 -14.53 -1.50 -12.59
N ILE A 213 -13.31 -1.61 -12.11
CA ILE A 213 -12.66 -2.88 -11.81
C ILE A 213 -12.65 -3.04 -10.29
N ASP A 214 -13.74 -3.52 -9.76
CA ASP A 214 -13.91 -3.84 -8.34
C ASP A 214 -13.65 -5.32 -8.05
N ARG A 215 -13.87 -5.72 -6.79
CA ARG A 215 -13.66 -7.10 -6.35
C ARG A 215 -14.46 -8.12 -7.15
N ASP A 216 -15.72 -7.83 -7.40
CA ASP A 216 -16.64 -8.79 -8.04
C ASP A 216 -16.34 -8.90 -9.53
N CYS A 217 -16.01 -7.80 -10.19
CA CYS A 217 -15.50 -7.77 -11.56
C CYS A 217 -14.24 -8.63 -11.67
N VAL A 218 -13.23 -8.37 -10.84
CA VAL A 218 -11.97 -9.15 -10.84
C VAL A 218 -12.22 -10.63 -10.56
N ALA A 219 -13.09 -10.97 -9.62
CA ALA A 219 -13.42 -12.36 -9.30
C ALA A 219 -14.06 -13.09 -10.49
N GLY A 220 -14.95 -12.44 -11.24
CA GLY A 220 -15.56 -13.01 -12.43
C GLY A 220 -14.54 -13.36 -13.52
N TYR A 221 -13.64 -12.43 -13.84
CA TYR A 221 -12.56 -12.70 -14.81
C TYR A 221 -11.55 -13.72 -14.29
N ALA A 222 -11.19 -13.64 -13.00
CA ALA A 222 -10.26 -14.59 -12.38
C ALA A 222 -10.78 -16.03 -12.40
N GLU A 223 -12.07 -16.23 -12.14
CA GLU A 223 -12.71 -17.56 -12.21
C GLU A 223 -12.76 -18.08 -13.64
N ARG A 224 -13.16 -17.23 -14.60
CA ARG A 224 -13.26 -17.58 -16.01
C ARG A 224 -11.93 -18.01 -16.61
N TYR A 225 -10.85 -17.30 -16.27
CA TYR A 225 -9.51 -17.56 -16.81
C TYR A 225 -8.62 -18.40 -15.90
N LYS A 226 -9.10 -18.76 -14.70
CA LYS A 226 -8.33 -19.48 -13.67
C LYS A 226 -6.99 -18.80 -13.37
N VAL A 227 -7.04 -17.50 -13.07
CA VAL A 227 -5.90 -16.66 -12.68
C VAL A 227 -6.10 -16.10 -11.26
N CYS A 228 -5.00 -15.75 -10.58
CA CYS A 228 -5.10 -15.18 -9.24
C CYS A 228 -5.82 -13.82 -9.27
N PRO A 229 -6.95 -13.63 -8.57
CA PRO A 229 -7.69 -12.37 -8.60
C PRO A 229 -6.89 -11.22 -7.99
N PHE A 230 -6.09 -11.46 -6.96
CA PHE A 230 -5.25 -10.43 -6.37
C PHE A 230 -4.21 -9.91 -7.38
N GLU A 231 -3.43 -10.80 -8.00
CA GLU A 231 -2.43 -10.41 -9.00
C GLU A 231 -3.08 -9.75 -10.23
N LEU A 232 -4.23 -10.27 -10.69
CA LEU A 232 -5.00 -9.67 -11.78
C LEU A 232 -5.42 -8.23 -11.48
N SER A 233 -5.87 -7.95 -10.22
CA SER A 233 -6.22 -6.59 -9.80
C SER A 233 -5.02 -5.65 -9.78
N LEU A 234 -3.85 -6.15 -9.38
CA LEU A 234 -2.60 -5.39 -9.39
C LEU A 234 -2.14 -5.10 -10.82
N ASP A 235 -2.26 -6.04 -11.74
CA ASP A 235 -1.92 -5.83 -13.16
C ASP A 235 -2.91 -4.85 -13.82
N ALA A 236 -4.20 -4.93 -13.50
CA ALA A 236 -5.22 -3.99 -13.96
C ALA A 236 -4.93 -2.55 -13.54
N SER A 237 -4.31 -2.35 -12.38
CA SER A 237 -3.96 -1.01 -11.90
C SER A 237 -3.00 -0.25 -12.84
N LEU A 238 -2.19 -0.96 -13.63
CA LEU A 238 -1.32 -0.35 -14.64
C LEU A 238 -2.11 0.34 -15.76
N PHE A 239 -3.31 -0.13 -16.05
CA PHE A 239 -4.19 0.38 -17.12
C PHE A 239 -5.29 1.30 -16.59
N ALA A 240 -5.53 1.34 -15.29
CA ALA A 240 -6.51 2.22 -14.67
C ALA A 240 -5.98 3.64 -14.52
N ASP A 241 -6.86 4.64 -14.61
CA ASP A 241 -6.55 6.05 -14.34
C ASP A 241 -6.57 6.35 -12.84
N GLY A 242 -7.55 5.79 -12.13
CA GLY A 242 -7.72 5.92 -10.69
C GLY A 242 -7.56 4.60 -9.95
N ILE A 243 -6.78 4.61 -8.88
CA ILE A 243 -6.49 3.46 -8.02
C ILE A 243 -7.01 3.78 -6.62
N ILE A 244 -8.03 3.06 -6.17
CA ILE A 244 -8.63 3.22 -4.84
C ILE A 244 -8.09 2.09 -3.96
N CYS A 245 -7.29 2.42 -2.94
CA CYS A 245 -6.64 1.42 -2.12
C CYS A 245 -6.41 1.88 -0.67
N ASP A 246 -5.89 0.98 0.16
CA ASP A 246 -5.42 1.33 1.52
C ASP A 246 -4.09 2.10 1.46
N TYR A 247 -3.79 2.90 2.48
CA TYR A 247 -2.52 3.62 2.64
C TYR A 247 -1.30 2.72 2.45
N ASN A 248 -1.38 1.46 2.89
CA ASN A 248 -0.29 0.49 2.83
C ASN A 248 0.25 0.30 1.41
N TYR A 249 -0.62 0.38 0.41
CA TYR A 249 -0.22 0.19 -1.00
C TYR A 249 0.67 1.29 -1.57
N VAL A 250 0.79 2.42 -0.86
CA VAL A 250 1.72 3.50 -1.23
C VAL A 250 2.83 3.65 -0.19
N PHE A 251 2.48 3.59 1.10
CA PHE A 251 3.37 4.00 2.18
C PHE A 251 4.07 2.85 2.92
N ASP A 252 3.54 1.61 2.93
CA ASP A 252 4.18 0.50 3.64
C ASP A 252 5.32 -0.10 2.78
N PRO A 253 6.58 -0.10 3.24
CA PRO A 253 7.70 -0.61 2.48
C PRO A 253 7.60 -2.11 2.13
N ARG A 254 6.78 -2.88 2.87
CA ARG A 254 6.59 -4.33 2.68
C ARG A 254 5.60 -4.67 1.58
N VAL A 255 4.56 -3.85 1.40
CA VAL A 255 3.39 -4.16 0.54
C VAL A 255 3.08 -3.10 -0.50
N ASN A 256 3.89 -2.04 -0.60
CA ASN A 256 3.67 -1.00 -1.58
C ASN A 256 3.64 -1.56 -3.02
N LEU A 257 2.96 -0.85 -3.90
CA LEU A 257 2.79 -1.23 -5.29
C LEU A 257 4.13 -1.09 -6.07
N LYS A 258 5.00 -2.08 -5.94
CA LYS A 258 6.31 -2.11 -6.61
C LYS A 258 6.21 -1.89 -8.13
N ARG A 259 5.06 -2.22 -8.76
CA ARG A 259 4.78 -1.95 -10.17
C ARG A 259 4.89 -0.47 -10.54
N PHE A 260 4.62 0.43 -9.57
CA PHE A 260 4.72 1.89 -9.73
C PHE A 260 5.96 2.48 -9.07
N PHE A 261 6.44 1.87 -7.98
CA PHE A 261 7.37 2.50 -7.05
C PHE A 261 8.75 1.80 -6.97
N ALA A 262 8.97 0.71 -7.74
CA ALA A 262 10.26 0.00 -7.72
C ALA A 262 11.35 0.63 -8.58
N LYS A 263 11.03 1.59 -9.46
CA LYS A 263 12.02 2.25 -10.29
C LYS A 263 12.71 3.35 -9.50
N ASP A 264 13.99 3.18 -9.30
CA ASP A 264 14.87 4.13 -8.62
C ASP A 264 15.65 4.97 -9.65
N ASP A 265 14.94 5.39 -10.72
CA ASP A 265 15.51 6.22 -11.79
C ASP A 265 15.50 7.72 -11.47
N GLY A 266 15.13 8.07 -10.24
CA GLY A 266 15.08 9.46 -9.75
C GLY A 266 13.98 10.32 -10.39
N GLN A 267 13.12 9.75 -11.24
CA GLN A 267 12.02 10.47 -11.87
C GLN A 267 10.70 10.15 -11.15
N ALA A 268 10.04 11.19 -10.65
CA ALA A 268 8.69 11.08 -10.14
C ALA A 268 7.71 10.75 -11.28
N GLY A 269 6.86 9.76 -11.07
CA GLY A 269 5.73 9.52 -11.95
C GLY A 269 4.71 10.66 -11.83
N LYS A 270 3.96 10.95 -12.88
CA LYS A 270 2.86 11.93 -12.81
C LYS A 270 1.68 11.40 -11.99
N TYR A 271 1.98 11.04 -10.73
CA TYR A 271 1.02 10.46 -9.80
C TYR A 271 0.55 11.51 -8.80
N VAL A 272 -0.75 11.51 -8.52
CA VAL A 272 -1.35 12.34 -7.47
C VAL A 272 -1.88 11.44 -6.37
N PHE A 273 -1.46 11.71 -5.14
CA PHE A 273 -1.93 10.99 -3.95
C PHE A 273 -3.01 11.83 -3.24
N LEU A 274 -4.23 11.32 -3.18
CA LEU A 274 -5.34 11.86 -2.41
C LEU A 274 -5.51 11.05 -1.12
N VAL A 275 -5.09 11.60 0.01
CA VAL A 275 -5.08 10.92 1.30
C VAL A 275 -6.31 11.36 2.09
N ASP A 276 -7.34 10.53 2.08
CA ASP A 276 -8.59 10.78 2.81
C ASP A 276 -8.48 10.33 4.26
N GLU A 277 -9.15 11.05 5.16
CA GLU A 277 -9.06 10.87 6.61
C GLU A 277 -7.60 10.82 7.10
N ALA A 278 -6.79 11.75 6.59
CA ALA A 278 -5.33 11.80 6.76
C ALA A 278 -4.88 11.79 8.23
N HIS A 279 -5.75 12.17 9.18
CA HIS A 279 -5.45 12.07 10.60
C HIS A 279 -5.13 10.63 11.05
N ASN A 280 -5.68 9.62 10.38
CA ASN A 280 -5.40 8.22 10.69
C ASN A 280 -4.02 7.77 10.16
N LEU A 281 -3.43 8.51 9.22
CA LEU A 281 -2.16 8.11 8.61
C LEU A 281 -0.99 8.21 9.58
N VAL A 282 -1.04 9.10 10.58
CA VAL A 282 0.05 9.26 11.58
C VAL A 282 0.29 7.95 12.32
N ASP A 283 -0.72 7.41 12.99
CA ASP A 283 -0.59 6.17 13.75
C ASP A 283 -0.31 4.97 12.84
N ARG A 284 -0.92 4.95 11.65
CA ARG A 284 -0.69 3.91 10.66
C ARG A 284 0.75 3.92 10.15
N ALA A 285 1.30 5.09 9.83
CA ALA A 285 2.67 5.23 9.37
C ALA A 285 3.67 4.86 10.49
N SER A 286 3.47 5.36 11.71
CA SER A 286 4.30 4.92 12.86
C SER A 286 4.31 3.39 12.99
N SER A 287 3.16 2.73 12.80
CA SER A 287 3.07 1.26 12.83
C SER A 287 3.75 0.58 11.63
N MET A 288 3.63 1.15 10.41
CA MET A 288 4.27 0.62 9.20
C MET A 288 5.79 0.61 9.30
N TYR A 289 6.34 1.65 9.91
CA TYR A 289 7.77 1.87 10.07
C TYR A 289 8.32 1.42 11.43
N SER A 290 7.52 0.72 12.22
CA SER A 290 7.95 0.09 13.47
C SER A 290 8.04 -1.42 13.34
N ALA A 291 8.93 -2.04 14.14
CA ALA A 291 9.05 -3.49 14.20
C ALA A 291 9.28 -3.96 15.64
N VAL A 292 8.81 -5.17 15.93
CA VAL A 292 8.93 -5.79 17.25
C VAL A 292 9.38 -7.23 17.12
N LEU A 293 10.28 -7.66 18.00
CA LEU A 293 10.64 -9.06 18.21
C LEU A 293 10.34 -9.46 19.64
N ILE A 294 9.72 -10.62 19.78
CA ILE A 294 9.42 -11.23 21.08
C ILE A 294 10.34 -12.44 21.26
N LYS A 295 11.09 -12.46 22.36
CA LYS A 295 12.06 -13.52 22.65
C LYS A 295 11.44 -14.92 22.66
N GLU A 296 10.22 -15.04 23.14
CA GLU A 296 9.51 -16.32 23.25
C GLU A 296 9.19 -16.93 21.87
N ASP A 297 8.96 -16.10 20.83
CA ASP A 297 8.77 -16.57 19.44
C ASP A 297 10.00 -17.36 18.94
N PHE A 298 11.20 -16.98 19.35
CA PHE A 298 12.43 -17.69 19.01
C PHE A 298 12.49 -19.08 19.64
N LEU A 299 11.96 -19.23 20.87
CA LEU A 299 11.90 -20.53 21.53
C LEU A 299 10.87 -21.45 20.89
N GLU A 300 9.76 -20.90 20.39
CA GLU A 300 8.75 -21.66 19.64
C GLU A 300 9.29 -22.12 18.29
N ALA A 301 9.90 -21.23 17.51
CA ALA A 301 10.56 -21.58 16.26
C ALA A 301 11.67 -22.64 16.46
N LYS A 302 12.44 -22.55 17.55
CA LYS A 302 13.46 -23.55 17.91
C LYS A 302 12.86 -24.94 18.11
N LYS A 303 11.66 -25.07 18.72
CA LYS A 303 11.01 -26.38 18.94
C LYS A 303 10.77 -27.12 17.63
N ILE A 304 10.46 -26.39 16.57
CA ILE A 304 10.25 -26.93 15.22
C ILE A 304 11.60 -27.24 14.56
N ILE A 305 12.44 -26.23 14.45
CA ILE A 305 13.66 -26.24 13.62
C ILE A 305 14.73 -27.23 14.14
N LYS A 306 14.80 -27.47 15.46
CA LYS A 306 15.77 -28.37 16.06
C LYS A 306 15.75 -29.81 15.52
N ASN A 307 14.61 -30.23 14.99
CA ASN A 307 14.44 -31.57 14.45
C ASN A 307 15.00 -31.71 13.02
N TYR A 308 15.35 -30.60 12.38
CA TYR A 308 15.74 -30.56 10.97
C TYR A 308 17.13 -29.97 10.74
N SER A 309 17.53 -28.90 11.49
CA SER A 309 18.78 -28.19 11.26
C SER A 309 19.47 -27.78 12.55
N VAL A 310 20.64 -28.36 12.79
CA VAL A 310 21.53 -28.00 13.92
C VAL A 310 22.10 -26.58 13.71
N LYS A 311 22.45 -26.21 12.48
CA LYS A 311 23.02 -24.90 12.13
C LYS A 311 22.02 -23.78 12.46
N THR A 312 20.79 -23.89 12.00
CA THR A 312 19.74 -22.88 12.25
C THR A 312 19.35 -22.83 13.73
N THR A 313 19.32 -23.98 14.42
CA THR A 313 19.09 -24.06 15.87
C THR A 313 20.15 -23.26 16.65
N ARG A 314 21.42 -23.41 16.29
CA ARG A 314 22.54 -22.65 16.94
C ARG A 314 22.40 -21.14 16.69
N ALA A 315 21.95 -20.72 15.51
CA ALA A 315 21.68 -19.30 15.20
C ALA A 315 20.56 -18.75 16.09
N ILE A 316 19.46 -19.50 16.28
CA ILE A 316 18.38 -19.12 17.22
C ILE A 316 18.92 -19.03 18.67
N ASP A 317 19.75 -19.98 19.10
CA ASP A 317 20.33 -19.96 20.44
C ASP A 317 21.25 -18.76 20.67
N ARG A 318 21.93 -18.29 19.64
CA ARG A 318 22.71 -17.06 19.69
C ARG A 318 21.78 -15.86 19.91
N CYS A 319 20.73 -15.69 19.11
CA CYS A 319 19.76 -14.63 19.31
C CYS A 319 19.14 -14.66 20.73
N ASN A 320 18.76 -15.84 21.21
CA ASN A 320 18.20 -15.97 22.55
C ASN A 320 19.18 -15.55 23.65
N ARG A 321 20.50 -15.79 23.49
CA ARG A 321 21.52 -15.30 24.45
C ARG A 321 21.58 -13.78 24.48
N GLU A 322 21.53 -13.14 23.32
CA GLU A 322 21.54 -11.68 23.23
C GLU A 322 20.27 -11.06 23.84
N PHE A 323 19.09 -11.66 23.59
CA PHE A 323 17.86 -11.25 24.28
C PHE A 323 17.97 -11.38 25.81
N LEU A 324 18.62 -12.46 26.32
CA LEU A 324 18.81 -12.63 27.73
C LEU A 324 19.84 -11.62 28.32
N ALA A 325 20.80 -11.19 27.50
CA ALA A 325 21.75 -10.15 27.89
C ALA A 325 21.04 -8.80 28.07
N LEU A 326 20.19 -8.44 27.13
CA LEU A 326 19.34 -7.23 27.23
C LEU A 326 18.40 -7.32 28.44
N LYS A 327 17.65 -8.43 28.57
CA LYS A 327 16.71 -8.62 29.69
C LYS A 327 17.38 -8.50 31.07
N ARG A 328 18.64 -8.89 31.21
CA ARG A 328 19.39 -8.75 32.48
C ARG A 328 19.68 -7.29 32.82
N GLN A 329 19.65 -6.38 31.89
CA GLN A 329 19.88 -4.96 32.13
C GLN A 329 18.62 -4.28 32.71
N LEU A 330 17.43 -4.88 32.52
CA LEU A 330 16.13 -4.43 33.06
C LEU A 330 15.98 -4.71 34.57
N VAL A 331 16.95 -4.32 35.38
CA VAL A 331 16.90 -4.61 36.84
C VAL A 331 15.85 -3.70 37.49
N GLY A 332 14.71 -4.27 37.84
CA GLY A 332 13.61 -3.54 38.53
C GLY A 332 12.85 -2.52 37.68
N LEU A 333 13.02 -2.57 36.39
CA LEU A 333 12.29 -1.75 35.39
C LEU A 333 11.41 -2.63 34.51
N ASP A 334 10.27 -2.10 34.07
CA ASP A 334 9.41 -2.79 33.10
C ASP A 334 9.87 -2.54 31.67
N TYR A 335 10.53 -1.42 31.37
CA TYR A 335 11.08 -1.07 30.07
C TYR A 335 12.36 -0.24 30.19
N MET A 336 13.19 -0.24 29.15
CA MET A 336 14.39 0.58 29.05
C MET A 336 14.63 1.04 27.61
N GLU A 337 14.98 2.31 27.44
CA GLU A 337 15.45 2.83 26.17
C GLU A 337 16.88 2.37 25.88
N LEU A 338 17.14 1.95 24.66
CA LEU A 338 18.40 1.43 24.19
C LEU A 338 19.03 2.37 23.17
N ALA A 339 20.34 2.57 23.27
CA ALA A 339 21.09 3.28 22.24
C ALA A 339 21.20 2.46 20.93
N SER A 340 21.21 1.14 21.03
CA SER A 340 21.22 0.18 19.93
C SER A 340 20.82 -1.21 20.43
N ILE A 341 20.52 -2.12 19.50
CA ILE A 341 20.25 -3.53 19.83
C ILE A 341 21.56 -4.36 20.00
N GLY A 342 22.73 -3.73 19.84
CA GLY A 342 24.04 -4.36 20.07
C GLY A 342 24.26 -5.63 19.22
N ASP A 343 24.85 -6.64 19.85
CA ASP A 343 25.19 -7.92 19.19
C ASP A 343 23.97 -8.72 18.70
N LEU A 344 22.76 -8.39 19.18
CA LEU A 344 21.52 -9.00 18.68
C LEU A 344 21.36 -8.77 17.17
N GLU A 345 21.82 -7.65 16.65
CA GLU A 345 21.76 -7.35 15.22
C GLU A 345 22.50 -8.39 14.38
N PHE A 346 23.78 -8.63 14.67
CA PHE A 346 24.58 -9.63 13.96
C PHE A 346 24.04 -11.05 14.15
N ALA A 347 23.47 -11.35 15.32
CA ALA A 347 22.82 -12.62 15.56
C ALA A 347 21.57 -12.80 14.67
N LEU A 348 20.76 -11.75 14.50
CA LEU A 348 19.57 -11.74 13.62
C LEU A 348 19.93 -11.87 12.14
N MET A 349 20.97 -11.18 11.65
CA MET A 349 21.44 -11.31 10.28
C MET A 349 21.90 -12.74 9.97
N ASN A 350 22.67 -13.36 10.87
CA ASN A 350 23.08 -14.75 10.74
C ASN A 350 21.90 -15.72 10.77
N LEU A 351 20.91 -15.46 11.62
CA LEU A 351 19.69 -16.27 11.69
C LEU A 351 18.85 -16.12 10.43
N TYR A 352 18.73 -14.92 9.89
CA TYR A 352 18.02 -14.64 8.64
C TYR A 352 18.58 -15.50 7.50
N SER A 353 19.90 -15.47 7.27
CA SER A 353 20.55 -16.29 6.24
C SER A 353 20.39 -17.80 6.49
N ALA A 354 20.47 -18.23 7.77
CA ALA A 354 20.27 -19.63 8.12
C ALA A 354 18.83 -20.11 7.88
N LEU A 355 17.83 -19.24 8.12
CA LEU A 355 16.41 -19.54 7.84
C LEU A 355 16.12 -19.57 6.34
N GLU A 356 16.76 -18.73 5.56
CA GLU A 356 16.64 -18.72 4.10
C GLU A 356 17.08 -20.05 3.52
N THR A 357 18.30 -20.52 3.86
CA THR A 357 18.82 -21.85 3.51
C THR A 357 17.88 -22.96 4.01
N PHE A 358 17.41 -22.84 5.26
CA PHE A 358 16.49 -23.82 5.86
C PHE A 358 15.20 -23.98 5.05
N LEU A 359 14.58 -22.86 4.64
CA LEU A 359 13.33 -22.87 3.89
C LEU A 359 13.50 -23.40 2.46
N GLU A 360 14.69 -23.27 1.87
CA GLU A 360 15.04 -23.85 0.58
C GLU A 360 15.22 -25.37 0.67
N ASP A 361 15.95 -25.85 1.69
CA ASP A 361 16.26 -27.27 1.90
C ASP A 361 15.02 -28.07 2.35
N HIS A 362 14.07 -27.43 3.06
CA HIS A 362 12.92 -28.08 3.71
C HIS A 362 11.58 -27.60 3.17
N ARG A 363 11.39 -27.67 1.84
CA ARG A 363 10.18 -27.14 1.16
C ARG A 363 8.87 -27.84 1.55
N HIS A 364 8.93 -29.07 2.06
CA HIS A 364 7.75 -29.93 2.27
C HIS A 364 7.47 -30.25 3.75
N ILE A 365 8.13 -29.58 4.70
CA ILE A 365 7.84 -29.80 6.12
C ILE A 365 6.42 -29.31 6.47
N LYS A 366 5.79 -29.99 7.42
CA LYS A 366 4.42 -29.67 7.86
C LYS A 366 4.31 -28.26 8.45
N GLU A 367 5.31 -27.85 9.20
CA GLU A 367 5.36 -26.59 9.94
C GLU A 367 5.99 -25.45 9.11
N ARG A 368 6.03 -25.60 7.77
CA ARG A 368 6.64 -24.59 6.88
C ARG A 368 6.02 -23.21 7.05
N LYS A 369 4.70 -23.14 7.26
CA LYS A 369 3.98 -21.89 7.42
C LYS A 369 4.47 -21.11 8.64
N GLU A 370 4.59 -21.77 9.78
CA GLU A 370 5.05 -21.19 11.04
C GLU A 370 6.49 -20.69 10.93
N VAL A 371 7.36 -21.47 10.27
CA VAL A 371 8.76 -21.05 10.04
C VAL A 371 8.82 -19.86 9.07
N MET A 372 7.99 -19.82 8.03
CA MET A 372 7.91 -18.66 7.12
C MET A 372 7.42 -17.40 7.84
N GLU A 373 6.41 -17.51 8.70
CA GLU A 373 5.93 -16.39 9.50
C GLU A 373 7.03 -15.84 10.41
N PHE A 374 7.81 -16.73 11.04
CA PHE A 374 8.96 -16.34 11.84
C PHE A 374 10.06 -15.68 11.00
N TYR A 375 10.39 -16.24 9.83
CA TYR A 375 11.33 -15.66 8.88
C TYR A 375 10.91 -14.24 8.47
N PHE A 376 9.62 -14.03 8.12
CA PHE A 376 9.12 -12.71 7.76
C PHE A 376 9.13 -11.70 8.90
N LYS A 377 8.96 -12.14 10.16
CA LYS A 377 9.11 -11.26 11.32
C LYS A 377 10.55 -10.74 11.43
N ILE A 378 11.55 -11.63 11.28
CA ILE A 378 12.97 -11.24 11.32
C ILE A 378 13.31 -10.33 10.15
N ASN A 379 12.92 -10.69 8.93
CA ASN A 379 13.12 -9.85 7.75
C ASN A 379 12.52 -8.44 7.93
N THR A 380 11.30 -8.36 8.43
CA THR A 380 10.65 -7.08 8.72
C THR A 380 11.45 -6.26 9.71
N PHE A 381 11.93 -6.88 10.78
CA PHE A 381 12.69 -6.19 11.82
C PHE A 381 14.03 -5.65 11.27
N LEU A 382 14.75 -6.44 10.50
CA LEU A 382 16.01 -6.02 9.86
C LEU A 382 15.78 -4.88 8.84
N ASN A 383 14.76 -4.98 8.02
CA ASN A 383 14.41 -3.90 7.06
C ASN A 383 14.05 -2.58 7.78
N ILE A 384 13.32 -2.65 8.89
CA ILE A 384 13.01 -1.44 9.67
C ILE A 384 14.25 -0.92 10.40
N ARG A 385 15.14 -1.81 10.86
CA ARG A 385 16.41 -1.42 11.48
C ARG A 385 17.26 -0.56 10.54
N ASP A 386 17.27 -0.86 9.25
CA ASP A 386 17.99 -0.07 8.23
C ASP A 386 17.42 1.33 8.02
N LEU A 387 16.19 1.58 8.48
CA LEU A 387 15.54 2.89 8.46
C LEU A 387 15.69 3.69 9.75
N VAL A 388 16.30 3.12 10.79
CA VAL A 388 16.41 3.76 12.11
C VAL A 388 17.33 4.99 12.03
N ASP A 389 16.77 6.14 12.39
CA ASP A 389 17.43 7.44 12.51
C ASP A 389 17.00 8.14 13.82
N GLU A 390 17.22 9.44 13.94
CA GLU A 390 16.82 10.27 15.09
C GLU A 390 15.30 10.36 15.32
N ASN A 391 14.49 9.90 14.38
CA ASN A 391 13.03 9.84 14.49
C ASN A 391 12.54 8.53 15.12
N TYR A 392 13.46 7.67 15.59
CA TYR A 392 13.14 6.39 16.20
C TYR A 392 13.54 6.34 17.68
N VAL A 393 12.81 5.55 18.43
CA VAL A 393 13.23 5.07 19.76
C VAL A 393 13.35 3.55 19.72
N ILE A 394 14.49 3.06 20.18
CA ILE A 394 14.71 1.63 20.40
C ILE A 394 14.50 1.37 21.88
N TYR A 395 13.66 0.41 22.23
CA TYR A 395 13.46 0.03 23.61
C TYR A 395 13.16 -1.44 23.78
N ASP A 396 13.45 -1.95 24.95
CA ASP A 396 13.00 -3.25 25.39
C ASP A 396 11.96 -3.14 26.52
N GLU A 397 11.15 -4.17 26.66
CA GLU A 397 10.04 -4.18 27.63
C GLU A 397 9.73 -5.59 28.09
N LEU A 398 9.45 -5.72 29.39
CA LEU A 398 8.87 -6.91 29.97
C LEU A 398 7.35 -6.78 29.99
N LEU A 399 6.67 -7.51 29.09
CA LEU A 399 5.24 -7.47 28.96
C LEU A 399 4.53 -8.01 30.21
N SER A 400 3.29 -7.62 30.43
CA SER A 400 2.47 -8.03 31.58
C SER A 400 2.26 -9.55 31.70
N ASP A 401 2.43 -10.29 30.60
CA ASP A 401 2.38 -11.76 30.55
C ASP A 401 3.75 -12.43 30.75
N GLY A 402 4.79 -11.65 31.05
CA GLY A 402 6.15 -12.12 31.31
C GLY A 402 7.02 -12.32 30.07
N ARG A 403 6.48 -12.11 28.87
CA ARG A 403 7.28 -12.13 27.63
C ARG A 403 8.18 -10.91 27.54
N PHE A 404 9.32 -11.09 26.89
CA PHE A 404 10.30 -10.01 26.69
C PHE A 404 10.34 -9.61 25.23
N MET A 405 10.21 -8.30 24.98
CA MET A 405 10.26 -7.74 23.62
C MET A 405 11.37 -6.72 23.42
N VAL A 406 11.82 -6.58 22.18
CA VAL A 406 12.64 -5.46 21.69
C VAL A 406 11.87 -4.81 20.55
N LYS A 407 11.76 -3.48 20.59
CA LYS A 407 11.00 -2.71 19.62
C LYS A 407 11.80 -1.57 19.02
N LEU A 408 11.72 -1.46 17.69
CA LEU A 408 12.11 -0.28 16.93
C LEU A 408 10.85 0.52 16.69
N TYR A 409 10.70 1.66 17.35
CA TYR A 409 9.47 2.46 17.30
C TYR A 409 9.72 3.77 16.55
N CYS A 410 9.04 3.94 15.43
CA CYS A 410 9.06 5.16 14.65
C CYS A 410 8.14 6.21 15.29
N ILE A 411 8.73 7.21 15.94
CA ILE A 411 7.99 8.31 16.56
C ILE A 411 7.49 9.30 15.51
N LYS A 412 8.35 9.61 14.53
CA LYS A 412 8.06 10.60 13.49
C LYS A 412 8.28 10.00 12.10
N PRO A 413 7.21 9.56 11.42
CA PRO A 413 7.32 8.88 10.13
C PRO A 413 7.50 9.82 8.92
N SER A 414 7.60 11.14 9.13
CA SER A 414 7.58 12.15 8.06
C SER A 414 8.64 11.93 6.98
N ALA A 415 9.88 11.62 7.34
CA ALA A 415 10.96 11.38 6.38
C ALA A 415 10.65 10.19 5.46
N ASN A 416 10.19 9.06 6.05
CA ASN A 416 9.80 7.86 5.30
C ASN A 416 8.59 8.12 4.37
N LEU A 417 7.60 8.88 4.85
CA LEU A 417 6.44 9.26 4.05
C LEU A 417 6.84 10.21 2.91
N SER A 418 7.72 11.18 3.16
CA SER A 418 8.21 12.10 2.14
C SER A 418 8.97 11.37 1.02
N LEU A 419 9.74 10.34 1.36
CA LEU A 419 10.37 9.47 0.37
C LEU A 419 9.34 8.74 -0.50
N CYS A 420 8.21 8.31 0.08
CA CYS A 420 7.12 7.71 -0.70
C CYS A 420 6.39 8.75 -1.57
N MET A 421 6.14 9.94 -1.03
CA MET A 421 5.48 11.03 -1.75
C MET A 421 6.30 11.58 -2.92
N SER A 422 7.62 11.58 -2.82
CA SER A 422 8.52 12.01 -3.90
C SER A 422 8.42 11.17 -5.17
N ARG A 423 7.79 10.00 -5.10
CA ARG A 423 7.47 9.14 -6.26
C ARG A 423 6.30 9.66 -7.09
N GLY A 424 5.57 10.65 -6.60
CA GLY A 424 4.49 11.35 -7.31
C GLY A 424 4.75 12.84 -7.40
N ILE A 425 3.89 13.55 -8.12
CA ILE A 425 4.02 15.00 -8.33
C ILE A 425 3.33 15.82 -7.23
N ALA A 426 2.28 15.29 -6.61
CA ALA A 426 1.51 16.03 -5.61
C ALA A 426 0.82 15.10 -4.62
N THR A 427 0.69 15.57 -3.38
CA THR A 427 -0.07 14.88 -2.34
C THR A 427 -1.06 15.85 -1.69
N VAL A 428 -2.31 15.42 -1.54
CA VAL A 428 -3.36 16.19 -0.85
C VAL A 428 -3.86 15.39 0.35
N PHE A 429 -3.54 15.88 1.54
CA PHE A 429 -4.03 15.34 2.80
C PHE A 429 -5.30 16.07 3.21
N PHE A 430 -6.41 15.39 3.40
CA PHE A 430 -7.65 16.03 3.80
C PHE A 430 -8.38 15.23 4.88
N SER A 431 -8.92 15.97 5.84
CA SER A 431 -9.73 15.42 6.94
C SER A 431 -10.55 16.51 7.62
N ALA A 432 -11.58 16.08 8.34
CA ALA A 432 -12.32 16.98 9.24
C ALA A 432 -11.56 17.31 10.52
N THR A 433 -10.65 16.45 10.94
CA THR A 433 -10.00 16.46 12.26
C THR A 433 -8.48 16.61 12.20
N ILE A 434 -7.94 17.12 11.10
CA ILE A 434 -6.49 17.37 10.93
C ILE A 434 -6.09 18.67 11.68
N LEU A 435 -6.30 18.66 12.98
CA LEU A 435 -6.01 19.80 13.87
C LEU A 435 -5.27 19.32 15.14
N PRO A 436 -4.24 20.04 15.60
CA PRO A 436 -3.63 21.23 14.99
C PRO A 436 -2.85 20.89 13.72
N VAL A 437 -3.02 21.66 12.65
CA VAL A 437 -2.41 21.39 11.33
C VAL A 437 -0.89 21.30 11.40
N LYS A 438 -0.26 22.12 12.26
CA LYS A 438 1.20 22.10 12.44
C LYS A 438 1.70 20.71 12.84
N TYR A 439 1.06 20.07 13.81
CA TYR A 439 1.38 18.70 14.23
C TYR A 439 1.31 17.70 13.07
N TYR A 440 0.24 17.73 12.29
CA TYR A 440 0.07 16.81 11.17
C TYR A 440 1.07 17.07 10.03
N LYS A 441 1.42 18.33 9.78
CA LYS A 441 2.51 18.68 8.83
C LYS A 441 3.83 18.07 9.29
N GLU A 442 4.21 18.25 10.54
CA GLU A 442 5.44 17.73 11.12
C GLU A 442 5.51 16.19 11.12
N MET A 443 4.36 15.51 11.26
CA MET A 443 4.27 14.07 11.32
C MET A 443 4.16 13.40 9.94
N LEU A 444 3.57 14.07 8.95
CA LEU A 444 3.26 13.48 7.65
C LEU A 444 4.16 13.97 6.51
N SER A 445 4.92 15.04 6.73
CA SER A 445 5.85 15.59 5.75
C SER A 445 7.07 16.19 6.43
N ASP A 446 8.19 16.23 5.74
CA ASP A 446 9.43 16.89 6.16
C ASP A 446 9.66 18.23 5.43
N SER A 447 8.71 18.65 4.57
CA SER A 447 8.81 19.89 3.80
C SER A 447 8.22 21.08 4.55
N GLU A 448 9.01 22.12 4.75
CA GLU A 448 8.53 23.38 5.33
C GLU A 448 7.62 24.17 4.37
N SER A 449 7.74 23.95 3.07
CA SER A 449 7.01 24.67 2.02
C SER A 449 5.56 24.18 1.84
N ASP A 450 5.17 23.10 2.49
CA ASP A 450 3.83 22.53 2.38
C ASP A 450 2.75 23.53 2.75
N ARG A 451 1.71 23.58 1.93
CA ARG A 451 0.57 24.47 2.13
C ARG A 451 -0.48 23.85 3.04
N ALA A 452 -1.19 24.70 3.75
CA ALA A 452 -2.34 24.29 4.53
C ALA A 452 -3.51 25.24 4.32
N ILE A 453 -4.72 24.71 4.21
CA ILE A 453 -5.94 25.48 4.10
C ILE A 453 -6.97 25.02 5.13
N TYR A 454 -7.74 25.98 5.62
CA TYR A 454 -8.85 25.75 6.51
C TYR A 454 -10.16 26.13 5.82
N ILE A 455 -11.04 25.16 5.67
CA ILE A 455 -12.35 25.37 5.07
C ILE A 455 -13.38 25.55 6.20
N PRO A 456 -14.10 26.69 6.25
CA PRO A 456 -15.10 26.93 7.29
C PRO A 456 -16.29 25.96 7.16
N SER A 457 -16.91 25.68 8.31
CA SER A 457 -18.12 24.84 8.34
C SER A 457 -19.25 25.48 7.53
N PRO A 458 -19.95 24.69 6.66
CA PRO A 458 -21.13 25.17 5.98
C PRO A 458 -22.36 25.29 6.90
N PHE A 459 -22.26 24.73 8.11
CA PHE A 459 -23.35 24.76 9.07
C PHE A 459 -23.31 26.03 9.92
N ASP A 460 -24.48 26.64 10.09
CA ASP A 460 -24.66 27.84 10.89
C ASP A 460 -24.37 27.55 12.38
N ARG A 461 -23.37 28.24 12.94
CA ARG A 461 -22.96 28.07 14.33
C ARG A 461 -24.02 28.52 15.32
N GLU A 462 -24.88 29.50 14.98
CA GLU A 462 -25.94 29.99 15.84
C GLU A 462 -27.05 28.95 16.06
N LYS A 463 -27.20 28.00 15.12
CA LYS A 463 -28.14 26.90 15.27
C LYS A 463 -27.63 25.74 16.13
N ARG A 464 -26.37 25.82 16.61
CA ARG A 464 -25.75 24.81 17.48
C ARG A 464 -25.91 25.23 18.95
N ARG A 465 -26.50 24.35 19.75
CA ARG A 465 -26.50 24.46 21.22
C ARG A 465 -25.57 23.41 21.81
N ILE A 466 -24.76 23.79 22.78
CA ILE A 466 -23.89 22.88 23.54
C ILE A 466 -24.42 22.88 24.99
N LEU A 467 -24.74 21.69 25.47
CA LEU A 467 -25.14 21.46 26.85
C LEU A 467 -24.05 20.64 27.54
N LEU A 468 -23.62 21.05 28.71
CA LEU A 468 -22.58 20.39 29.50
C LEU A 468 -23.20 19.81 30.78
N GLY A 469 -23.23 18.47 30.88
CA GLY A 469 -23.53 17.79 32.14
C GLY A 469 -22.33 17.88 33.07
N ARG A 470 -22.44 18.59 34.17
CA ARG A 470 -21.34 18.81 35.14
C ARG A 470 -21.23 17.73 36.19
N ASP A 471 -22.29 16.96 36.41
CA ASP A 471 -22.46 15.96 37.45
C ASP A 471 -22.36 14.54 36.94
N VAL A 472 -22.02 14.35 35.64
CA VAL A 472 -21.83 13.07 35.02
C VAL A 472 -20.44 12.94 34.38
N THR A 473 -19.93 11.70 34.26
CA THR A 473 -18.62 11.43 33.64
C THR A 473 -18.58 10.09 32.91
N THR A 474 -17.81 10.04 31.85
CA THR A 474 -17.53 8.78 31.10
C THR A 474 -16.16 8.17 31.45
N ARG A 475 -15.45 8.73 32.45
CA ARG A 475 -14.14 8.22 32.86
C ARG A 475 -14.21 6.78 33.31
N TYR A 476 -13.32 5.92 32.81
CA TYR A 476 -13.31 4.48 33.03
C TYR A 476 -13.36 4.11 34.53
N ASN A 477 -12.55 4.76 35.36
CA ASN A 477 -12.45 4.51 36.80
C ASN A 477 -13.70 4.96 37.64
N ARG A 478 -14.64 5.68 36.99
CA ARG A 478 -15.92 6.13 37.63
C ARG A 478 -17.13 5.45 37.01
N ARG A 479 -16.96 4.52 36.08
CA ARG A 479 -18.06 3.77 35.46
C ARG A 479 -18.73 2.87 36.48
N ASN A 480 -19.99 3.11 36.75
CA ASN A 480 -20.83 2.30 37.62
C ASN A 480 -22.32 2.49 37.24
N LYS A 481 -23.19 1.64 37.80
CA LYS A 481 -24.61 1.64 37.48
C LYS A 481 -25.30 3.01 37.76
N ASN A 482 -24.92 3.70 38.85
CA ASN A 482 -25.51 5.00 39.20
C ASN A 482 -25.09 6.08 38.22
N GLU A 483 -23.81 6.08 37.77
CA GLU A 483 -23.32 6.99 36.76
C GLU A 483 -24.04 6.81 35.43
N TYR A 484 -24.25 5.56 35.01
CA TYR A 484 -25.03 5.26 33.80
C TYR A 484 -26.49 5.71 33.91
N LEU A 485 -27.11 5.58 35.07
CA LEU A 485 -28.48 6.08 35.32
C LEU A 485 -28.56 7.60 35.22
N HIS A 486 -27.57 8.32 35.75
CA HIS A 486 -27.51 9.78 35.63
C HIS A 486 -27.36 10.21 34.18
N ILE A 487 -26.45 9.55 33.40
CA ILE A 487 -26.28 9.81 31.96
C ILE A 487 -27.59 9.52 31.22
N PHE A 488 -28.26 8.41 31.52
CA PHE A 488 -29.55 8.04 30.92
C PHE A 488 -30.63 9.11 31.19
N GLU A 489 -30.70 9.68 32.41
CA GLU A 489 -31.64 10.74 32.75
C GLU A 489 -31.41 12.01 31.91
N TYR A 490 -30.15 12.38 31.63
CA TYR A 490 -29.83 13.46 30.70
C TYR A 490 -30.33 13.16 29.29
N ILE A 491 -30.06 11.97 28.77
CA ILE A 491 -30.50 11.55 27.44
C ILE A 491 -32.03 11.56 27.37
N ARG A 492 -32.71 11.00 28.36
CA ARG A 492 -34.18 10.99 28.45
C ARG A 492 -34.76 12.39 28.42
N LYS A 493 -34.26 13.30 29.26
CA LYS A 493 -34.74 14.72 29.31
C LYS A 493 -34.57 15.41 27.96
N ILE A 494 -33.47 15.17 27.24
CA ILE A 494 -33.23 15.75 25.91
C ILE A 494 -34.20 15.18 24.88
N VAL A 495 -34.43 13.87 24.88
CA VAL A 495 -35.33 13.20 23.94
C VAL A 495 -36.78 13.58 24.19
N ASP A 496 -37.18 13.66 25.47
CA ASP A 496 -38.55 14.02 25.85
C ASP A 496 -38.87 15.50 25.56
N ALA A 497 -37.85 16.35 25.57
CA ALA A 497 -38.03 17.81 25.32
C ALA A 497 -38.34 18.15 23.87
N HIS A 498 -37.93 17.35 22.91
CA HIS A 498 -38.12 17.63 21.47
C HIS A 498 -38.15 16.37 20.64
N LYS A 499 -39.09 16.24 19.72
CA LYS A 499 -39.11 15.16 18.73
C LYS A 499 -38.01 15.42 17.66
N GLY A 500 -37.14 14.46 17.44
CA GLY A 500 -36.06 14.60 16.47
C GLY A 500 -35.24 13.31 16.30
N ASN A 501 -34.16 13.39 15.52
CA ASN A 501 -33.19 12.32 15.38
C ASN A 501 -32.07 12.50 16.39
N TYR A 502 -31.78 11.48 17.16
CA TYR A 502 -30.77 11.51 18.20
C TYR A 502 -29.68 10.48 17.89
N MET A 503 -28.43 10.85 18.12
CA MET A 503 -27.26 9.97 18.01
C MET A 503 -26.52 10.00 19.35
N VAL A 504 -26.42 8.85 19.99
CA VAL A 504 -25.72 8.67 21.27
C VAL A 504 -24.44 7.91 21.04
N PHE A 505 -23.31 8.49 21.46
CA PHE A 505 -22.00 7.81 21.44
C PHE A 505 -21.69 7.30 22.85
N VAL A 506 -21.40 5.99 23.00
CA VAL A 506 -21.15 5.29 24.25
C VAL A 506 -19.80 4.61 24.25
#